data_8f49220d890b5f04f91f3d7b8a1a1dca
#
_entry.id   8f49220d890b5f04f91f3d7b8a1a1dca
#
_cell.length_a   1.000
_cell.length_b   1.000
_cell.length_c   1.000
_cell.angle_alpha   90.00
_cell.angle_beta   90.00
_cell.angle_gamma   90.00
#
_symmetry.space_group_name_H-M   'P 1'
#
loop_
_entity.id
_entity.type
_entity.pdbx_description
1 polymer ?
#
loop_
_entity_poly.entity_id
_entity_poly.type
_entity_poly.pdbx_seq_one_letter_code
_entity_poly.pdbx_strand_id
1 'polypeptide(L)'
;MKGINKLQAKWGVGPVQFWFIILTFALGGSLSGRLTSFLLKLVFLEKNWAFWVAYPVFLTIIWPFSVIFVSFLTGQFSFFKGYLSRMGSKLLGRVSEGEIMGSNTANANGPIHIAIFASGAGTNAKKIIEYFHQHNRIKISLIVCNVPGAGVLDIAKENGIPTLIINKTEFASNGYVESLRNAGIHFIVLAGFLWKLPPVLVKAFEKGTGNAKGIINIHPALLPNYGGKGMYGAKVHEAVMAAGEKQSGITIHWVNEQYDEGAIIFQANCSIEEGETPTSLAQKIHALEHAHFAPTIEKLLK
;
A
#
# COMPACT_ATOMS: atom_id res chain seq x y z
N MET A 1 -17.61 -27.80 7.56
CA MET A 1 -16.24 -27.22 7.53
C MET A 1 -15.91 -26.49 6.22
N LYS A 2 -16.29 -26.99 5.02
CA LYS A 2 -15.99 -26.29 3.73
C LYS A 2 -16.50 -24.84 3.62
N GLY A 3 -17.67 -24.51 4.21
CA GLY A 3 -18.25 -23.17 4.15
C GLY A 3 -17.50 -22.12 4.99
N ILE A 4 -17.03 -22.51 6.19
CA ILE A 4 -16.29 -21.63 7.11
C ILE A 4 -14.93 -21.26 6.49
N ASN A 5 -14.22 -22.22 5.93
CA ASN A 5 -12.92 -21.99 5.29
C ASN A 5 -13.05 -21.05 4.07
N LYS A 6 -14.15 -21.17 3.31
CA LYS A 6 -14.44 -20.28 2.17
C LYS A 6 -14.73 -18.84 2.63
N LEU A 7 -15.41 -18.69 3.77
CA LEU A 7 -15.73 -17.37 4.34
C LEU A 7 -14.49 -16.72 4.97
N GLN A 8 -13.66 -17.49 5.67
CA GLN A 8 -12.36 -17.02 6.18
C GLN A 8 -11.46 -16.53 5.05
N ALA A 9 -11.33 -17.31 3.97
CA ALA A 9 -10.57 -16.94 2.79
C ALA A 9 -11.13 -15.66 2.12
N LYS A 10 -12.46 -15.52 2.05
CA LYS A 10 -13.12 -14.33 1.50
C LYS A 10 -12.86 -13.07 2.34
N TRP A 11 -12.74 -13.21 3.66
CA TRP A 11 -12.47 -12.08 4.56
C TRP A 11 -10.97 -11.84 4.79
N GLY A 12 -10.10 -12.74 4.32
CA GLY A 12 -8.65 -12.63 4.48
C GLY A 12 -8.18 -12.70 5.94
N VAL A 13 -8.88 -13.46 6.79
CA VAL A 13 -8.64 -13.49 8.25
C VAL A 13 -8.25 -14.87 8.74
N GLY A 14 -7.37 -14.91 9.76
CA GLY A 14 -6.99 -16.17 10.43
C GLY A 14 -8.15 -16.79 11.23
N PRO A 15 -8.04 -18.09 11.61
CA PRO A 15 -9.11 -18.80 12.31
C PRO A 15 -9.56 -18.14 13.62
N VAL A 16 -8.61 -17.67 14.42
CA VAL A 16 -8.89 -17.01 15.70
C VAL A 16 -9.61 -15.68 15.47
N GLN A 17 -9.10 -14.85 14.56
CA GLN A 17 -9.71 -13.57 14.20
C GLN A 17 -11.12 -13.75 13.63
N PHE A 18 -11.34 -14.78 12.84
CA PHE A 18 -12.66 -15.11 12.31
C PHE A 18 -13.70 -15.30 13.41
N TRP A 19 -13.38 -16.04 14.46
CA TRP A 19 -14.29 -16.24 15.58
C TRP A 19 -14.55 -14.98 16.39
N PHE A 20 -13.53 -14.10 16.55
CA PHE A 20 -13.74 -12.78 17.15
C PHE A 20 -14.64 -11.88 16.31
N ILE A 21 -14.56 -11.95 14.98
CA ILE A 21 -15.46 -11.24 14.08
C ILE A 21 -16.90 -11.75 14.21
N ILE A 22 -17.10 -13.07 14.23
CA ILE A 22 -18.44 -13.68 14.44
C ILE A 22 -19.00 -13.27 15.79
N LEU A 23 -18.20 -13.33 16.85
CA LEU A 23 -18.59 -12.88 18.19
C LEU A 23 -19.01 -11.40 18.19
N THR A 24 -18.25 -10.55 17.49
CA THR A 24 -18.57 -9.12 17.35
C THR A 24 -19.90 -8.89 16.65
N PHE A 25 -20.20 -9.64 15.58
CA PHE A 25 -21.51 -9.60 14.93
C PHE A 25 -22.64 -10.01 15.86
N ALA A 26 -22.45 -11.09 16.61
CA ALA A 26 -23.46 -11.60 17.55
C ALA A 26 -23.75 -10.60 18.67
N LEU A 27 -22.71 -10.07 19.31
CA LEU A 27 -22.83 -9.08 20.39
C LEU A 27 -23.38 -7.75 19.89
N GLY A 28 -22.89 -7.25 18.74
CA GLY A 28 -23.36 -6.02 18.10
C GLY A 28 -24.82 -6.12 17.67
N GLY A 29 -25.23 -7.27 17.11
CA GLY A 29 -26.62 -7.55 16.76
C GLY A 29 -27.55 -7.59 17.98
N SER A 30 -27.12 -8.26 19.07
CA SER A 30 -27.88 -8.29 20.33
C SER A 30 -28.02 -6.89 20.96
N LEU A 31 -26.94 -6.10 20.95
CA LEU A 31 -26.94 -4.73 21.46
C LEU A 31 -27.88 -3.84 20.64
N SER A 32 -27.83 -3.92 19.31
CA SER A 32 -28.70 -3.12 18.44
C SER A 32 -30.19 -3.45 18.63
N GLY A 33 -30.53 -4.72 18.80
CA GLY A 33 -31.91 -5.13 19.10
C GLY A 33 -32.44 -4.55 20.43
N ARG A 34 -31.60 -4.56 21.47
CA ARG A 34 -31.97 -3.98 22.79
C ARG A 34 -32.10 -2.45 22.69
N LEU A 35 -31.16 -1.76 22.05
CA LEU A 35 -31.21 -0.31 21.85
C LEU A 35 -32.41 0.10 21.01
N THR A 36 -32.71 -0.61 19.93
CA THR A 36 -33.89 -0.37 19.09
C THR A 36 -35.16 -0.50 19.90
N SER A 37 -35.31 -1.59 20.67
CA SER A 37 -36.50 -1.80 21.53
C SER A 37 -36.62 -0.72 22.60
N PHE A 38 -35.51 -0.28 23.17
CA PHE A 38 -35.51 0.79 24.19
C PHE A 38 -35.94 2.12 23.58
N LEU A 39 -35.34 2.54 22.46
CA LEU A 39 -35.67 3.80 21.80
C LEU A 39 -37.09 3.86 21.27
N LEU A 40 -37.59 2.76 20.70
CA LEU A 40 -38.96 2.71 20.20
C LEU A 40 -40.00 2.73 21.34
N LYS A 41 -39.69 2.20 22.54
CA LYS A 41 -40.54 2.32 23.71
C LYS A 41 -40.67 3.76 24.24
N LEU A 42 -39.72 4.63 23.96
CA LEU A 42 -39.82 6.06 24.29
C LEU A 42 -40.78 6.82 23.36
N VAL A 43 -41.00 6.30 22.16
CA VAL A 43 -41.87 6.91 21.14
C VAL A 43 -43.25 6.24 21.12
N PHE A 44 -43.30 4.94 21.22
CA PHE A 44 -44.50 4.12 21.23
C PHE A 44 -44.81 3.59 22.60
N LEU A 45 -45.89 4.06 23.23
CA LEU A 45 -46.29 3.60 24.59
C LEU A 45 -46.69 2.13 24.60
N GLU A 46 -47.19 1.61 23.42
CA GLU A 46 -47.55 0.22 23.26
C GLU A 46 -46.93 -0.37 21.99
N LYS A 47 -46.70 -1.70 21.99
CA LYS A 47 -46.22 -2.45 20.83
C LYS A 47 -47.31 -2.69 19.80
N ASN A 48 -47.83 -1.62 19.20
CA ASN A 48 -48.82 -1.66 18.13
C ASN A 48 -48.21 -1.98 16.75
N TRP A 49 -49.01 -2.03 15.72
CA TRP A 49 -48.54 -2.33 14.36
C TRP A 49 -47.45 -1.34 13.87
N ALA A 50 -47.56 -0.05 14.23
CA ALA A 50 -46.59 0.98 13.87
C ALA A 50 -45.21 0.73 14.49
N PHE A 51 -45.17 0.23 15.76
CA PHE A 51 -43.93 -0.22 16.41
C PHE A 51 -43.22 -1.30 15.58
N TRP A 52 -44.00 -2.29 15.10
CA TRP A 52 -43.38 -3.41 14.38
C TRP A 52 -42.95 -3.04 12.95
N VAL A 53 -43.56 -2.02 12.32
CA VAL A 53 -43.09 -1.44 11.04
C VAL A 53 -41.84 -0.59 11.25
N ALA A 54 -41.76 0.20 12.32
CA ALA A 54 -40.62 1.04 12.64
C ALA A 54 -39.39 0.22 13.09
N TYR A 55 -39.61 -0.93 13.76
CA TYR A 55 -38.55 -1.74 14.36
C TYR A 55 -37.44 -2.14 13.38
N PRO A 56 -37.67 -2.73 12.19
CA PRO A 56 -36.63 -3.09 11.24
C PRO A 56 -35.88 -1.88 10.67
N VAL A 57 -36.54 -0.74 10.51
CA VAL A 57 -35.92 0.50 10.05
C VAL A 57 -34.91 1.02 11.07
N PHE A 58 -35.34 1.15 12.33
CA PHE A 58 -34.48 1.59 13.42
C PHE A 58 -33.34 0.60 13.69
N LEU A 59 -33.63 -0.71 13.63
CA LEU A 59 -32.63 -1.75 13.78
C LEU A 59 -31.52 -1.62 12.73
N THR A 60 -31.90 -1.38 11.49
CA THR A 60 -30.94 -1.21 10.37
C THR A 60 -30.07 0.03 10.55
N ILE A 61 -30.62 1.12 11.07
CA ILE A 61 -29.89 2.36 11.35
C ILE A 61 -28.94 2.18 12.55
N ILE A 62 -29.41 1.54 13.63
CA ILE A 62 -28.65 1.41 14.89
C ILE A 62 -27.55 0.33 14.78
N TRP A 63 -27.77 -0.71 13.97
CA TRP A 63 -26.89 -1.86 13.87
C TRP A 63 -25.42 -1.50 13.53
N PRO A 64 -25.10 -0.62 12.54
CA PRO A 64 -23.73 -0.24 12.24
C PRO A 64 -23.00 0.39 13.43
N PHE A 65 -23.68 1.25 14.19
CA PHE A 65 -23.10 1.91 15.37
C PHE A 65 -22.83 0.92 16.49
N SER A 66 -23.76 0.01 16.74
CA SER A 66 -23.61 -1.05 17.76
C SER A 66 -22.45 -1.99 17.43
N VAL A 67 -22.31 -2.39 16.16
CA VAL A 67 -21.23 -3.27 15.71
C VAL A 67 -19.88 -2.54 15.78
N ILE A 68 -19.79 -1.27 15.39
CA ILE A 68 -18.57 -0.46 15.54
C ILE A 68 -18.17 -0.36 17.01
N PHE A 69 -19.11 -0.05 17.90
CA PHE A 69 -18.82 0.04 19.33
C PHE A 69 -18.28 -1.27 19.89
N VAL A 70 -18.95 -2.39 19.61
CA VAL A 70 -18.50 -3.73 20.07
C VAL A 70 -17.17 -4.10 19.42
N SER A 71 -16.92 -3.73 18.15
CA SER A 71 -15.67 -4.03 17.47
C SER A 71 -14.46 -3.35 18.09
N PHE A 72 -14.66 -2.19 18.72
CA PHE A 72 -13.62 -1.54 19.51
C PHE A 72 -13.24 -2.37 20.74
N LEU A 73 -14.25 -2.90 21.45
CA LEU A 73 -14.04 -3.74 22.64
C LEU A 73 -13.40 -5.09 22.32
N THR A 74 -13.70 -5.66 21.16
CA THR A 74 -13.17 -6.96 20.70
C THR A 74 -11.87 -6.86 19.90
N GLY A 75 -11.30 -5.64 19.72
CA GLY A 75 -10.09 -5.42 18.93
C GLY A 75 -10.28 -5.62 17.42
N GLN A 76 -11.53 -5.65 16.92
CA GLN A 76 -11.84 -5.88 15.51
C GLN A 76 -12.24 -4.59 14.74
N PHE A 77 -11.96 -3.42 15.32
CA PHE A 77 -12.38 -2.12 14.78
C PHE A 77 -11.99 -1.89 13.31
N SER A 78 -10.74 -2.21 12.95
CA SER A 78 -10.25 -2.03 11.57
C SER A 78 -11.03 -2.85 10.55
N PHE A 79 -11.38 -4.10 10.89
CA PHE A 79 -12.20 -4.96 10.03
C PHE A 79 -13.60 -4.37 9.83
N PHE A 80 -14.27 -3.98 10.91
CA PHE A 80 -15.66 -3.49 10.85
C PHE A 80 -15.76 -2.10 10.23
N LYS A 81 -14.80 -1.21 10.44
CA LYS A 81 -14.70 0.07 9.75
C LYS A 81 -14.66 -0.12 8.23
N GLY A 82 -13.81 -1.03 7.73
CA GLY A 82 -13.73 -1.35 6.30
C GLY A 82 -14.98 -2.07 5.76
N TYR A 83 -15.59 -2.95 6.57
CA TYR A 83 -16.81 -3.66 6.21
C TYR A 83 -18.01 -2.69 6.04
N LEU A 84 -18.24 -1.81 7.01
CA LEU A 84 -19.34 -0.84 6.99
C LEU A 84 -19.15 0.25 5.94
N SER A 85 -17.91 0.70 5.69
CA SER A 85 -17.60 1.63 4.60
C SER A 85 -18.03 1.05 3.24
N ARG A 86 -17.68 -0.22 2.98
CA ARG A 86 -18.09 -0.93 1.75
C ARG A 86 -19.61 -1.13 1.67
N MET A 87 -20.26 -1.40 2.79
CA MET A 87 -21.72 -1.55 2.83
C MET A 87 -22.43 -0.21 2.61
N GLY A 88 -21.94 0.86 3.23
CA GLY A 88 -22.49 2.21 3.08
C GLY A 88 -22.35 2.75 1.66
N SER A 89 -21.22 2.52 1.00
CA SER A 89 -21.02 2.92 -0.40
C SER A 89 -22.01 2.20 -1.36
N LYS A 90 -22.31 0.94 -1.10
CA LYS A 90 -23.34 0.18 -1.86
C LYS A 90 -24.76 0.71 -1.64
N LEU A 91 -25.11 1.09 -0.41
CA LEU A 91 -26.46 1.58 -0.06
C LEU A 91 -26.72 3.00 -0.55
N LEU A 92 -25.69 3.87 -0.54
CA LEU A 92 -25.83 5.27 -0.91
C LEU A 92 -25.68 5.54 -2.41
N GLY A 93 -25.54 4.51 -3.24
CA GLY A 93 -25.40 4.65 -4.69
C GLY A 93 -24.19 5.50 -5.13
N ARG A 94 -23.22 5.72 -4.23
CA ARG A 94 -22.08 6.62 -4.45
C ARG A 94 -20.83 5.97 -5.03
N VAL A 95 -20.93 4.70 -5.38
CA VAL A 95 -19.98 4.07 -6.30
C VAL A 95 -20.83 3.15 -7.16
N SER A 96 -21.06 3.49 -8.40
CA SER A 96 -21.54 2.54 -9.37
C SER A 96 -20.51 1.41 -9.42
N GLU A 97 -20.88 0.21 -8.95
CA GLU A 97 -20.08 -1.01 -9.17
C GLU A 97 -19.79 -1.24 -10.67
N GLY A 98 -20.45 -0.52 -11.55
CA GLY A 98 -20.20 -0.49 -12.99
C GLY A 98 -18.89 0.22 -13.40
N GLU A 99 -18.30 1.08 -12.55
CA GLU A 99 -17.02 1.70 -12.87
C GLU A 99 -15.81 1.02 -12.19
N ILE A 100 -16.04 0.14 -11.18
CA ILE A 100 -14.97 -0.64 -10.55
C ILE A 100 -14.92 -2.07 -11.08
N MET A 101 -16.00 -2.59 -11.67
CA MET A 101 -16.03 -3.84 -12.46
C MET A 101 -16.21 -3.61 -13.97
N GLY A 102 -16.31 -2.35 -14.36
CA GLY A 102 -16.21 -1.94 -15.74
C GLY A 102 -14.80 -2.10 -16.21
N SER A 103 -14.61 -3.22 -16.89
CA SER A 103 -13.52 -3.44 -17.81
C SER A 103 -12.11 -3.10 -17.28
N ASN A 104 -11.31 -4.12 -17.13
CA ASN A 104 -9.88 -4.09 -17.45
C ASN A 104 -9.61 -3.66 -18.93
N THR A 105 -10.40 -2.79 -19.51
CA THR A 105 -9.98 -1.82 -20.47
C THR A 105 -9.59 -0.59 -19.66
N ALA A 106 -8.40 -0.60 -19.05
CA ALA A 106 -7.73 0.60 -18.64
C ALA A 106 -7.91 1.59 -19.79
N ASN A 107 -8.54 2.73 -19.50
CA ASN A 107 -8.54 3.85 -20.41
C ASN A 107 -7.06 4.14 -20.69
N ALA A 108 -6.55 3.77 -21.86
CA ALA A 108 -5.12 3.83 -22.20
C ALA A 108 -4.54 5.25 -22.01
N ASN A 109 -5.41 6.23 -21.77
CA ASN A 109 -5.12 7.64 -21.60
C ASN A 109 -5.41 8.21 -20.20
N GLY A 110 -5.81 7.38 -19.24
CA GLY A 110 -6.05 7.82 -17.85
C GLY A 110 -4.78 8.11 -17.05
N PRO A 111 -4.87 8.81 -15.90
CA PRO A 111 -3.72 9.05 -15.03
C PRO A 111 -3.18 7.74 -14.46
N ILE A 112 -1.85 7.64 -14.39
CA ILE A 112 -1.13 6.52 -13.79
C ILE A 112 -0.78 6.89 -12.35
N HIS A 113 -1.36 6.19 -11.39
CA HIS A 113 -1.13 6.41 -9.96
C HIS A 113 0.03 5.53 -9.46
N ILE A 114 1.05 6.18 -8.91
CA ILE A 114 2.27 5.54 -8.39
C ILE A 114 2.25 5.58 -6.86
N ALA A 115 2.63 4.46 -6.24
CA ALA A 115 3.04 4.43 -4.84
C ALA A 115 4.57 4.38 -4.74
N ILE A 116 5.15 5.26 -3.93
CA ILE A 116 6.58 5.22 -3.59
C ILE A 116 6.73 4.55 -2.23
N PHE A 117 7.59 3.54 -2.15
CA PHE A 117 7.93 2.84 -0.91
C PHE A 117 9.32 3.31 -0.47
N ALA A 118 9.44 3.79 0.77
CA ALA A 118 10.69 4.26 1.33
C ALA A 118 10.77 3.98 2.84
N SER A 119 11.99 3.84 3.37
CA SER A 119 12.25 3.53 4.79
C SER A 119 13.03 4.62 5.53
N GLY A 120 13.55 5.64 4.83
CA GLY A 120 14.50 6.60 5.38
C GLY A 120 14.17 8.07 5.08
N ALA A 121 15.22 8.87 4.85
CA ALA A 121 15.13 10.31 4.61
C ALA A 121 14.30 10.71 3.40
N GLY A 122 14.14 9.81 2.39
CA GLY A 122 13.26 10.05 1.26
C GLY A 122 13.82 10.98 0.18
N THR A 123 15.14 11.12 0.05
CA THR A 123 15.75 12.01 -0.95
C THR A 123 15.36 11.67 -2.38
N ASN A 124 15.35 10.38 -2.72
CA ASN A 124 14.85 9.88 -4.01
C ASN A 124 13.34 10.13 -4.19
N ALA A 125 12.54 9.88 -3.12
CA ALA A 125 11.12 10.16 -3.16
C ALA A 125 10.83 11.64 -3.42
N LYS A 126 11.58 12.55 -2.77
CA LYS A 126 11.50 13.99 -3.00
C LYS A 126 11.75 14.35 -4.46
N LYS A 127 12.82 13.83 -5.06
CA LYS A 127 13.16 14.09 -6.47
C LYS A 127 12.12 13.54 -7.45
N ILE A 128 11.55 12.38 -7.17
CA ILE A 128 10.46 11.82 -7.97
C ILE A 128 9.20 12.70 -7.86
N ILE A 129 8.83 13.14 -6.64
CA ILE A 129 7.69 14.02 -6.41
C ILE A 129 7.86 15.35 -7.14
N GLU A 130 9.03 16.00 -6.98
CA GLU A 130 9.37 17.24 -7.68
C GLU A 130 9.25 17.09 -9.21
N TYR A 131 9.77 16.01 -9.76
CA TYR A 131 9.76 15.74 -11.21
C TYR A 131 8.34 15.57 -11.76
N PHE A 132 7.47 14.86 -11.03
CA PHE A 132 6.10 14.56 -11.49
C PHE A 132 5.05 15.55 -10.98
N HIS A 133 5.43 16.59 -10.25
CA HIS A 133 4.48 17.55 -9.63
C HIS A 133 3.44 18.10 -10.61
N GLN A 134 3.87 18.49 -11.80
CA GLN A 134 2.99 19.04 -12.86
C GLN A 134 2.80 18.07 -14.03
N HIS A 135 3.14 16.79 -13.85
CA HIS A 135 3.01 15.83 -14.94
C HIS A 135 1.54 15.51 -15.22
N ASN A 136 1.12 15.57 -16.49
CA ASN A 136 -0.29 15.41 -16.87
C ASN A 136 -0.84 14.03 -16.59
N ARG A 137 -0.02 12.98 -16.74
CA ARG A 137 -0.45 11.59 -16.74
C ARG A 137 0.04 10.78 -15.55
N ILE A 138 1.20 11.08 -14.99
CA ILE A 138 1.77 10.35 -13.86
C ILE A 138 1.50 11.13 -12.56
N LYS A 139 0.93 10.46 -11.57
CA LYS A 139 0.61 11.04 -10.25
C LYS A 139 1.20 10.21 -9.12
N ILE A 140 1.93 10.85 -8.23
CA ILE A 140 2.39 10.22 -7.00
C ILE A 140 1.23 10.29 -6.00
N SER A 141 0.61 9.14 -5.74
CA SER A 141 -0.67 9.07 -5.03
C SER A 141 -0.57 8.48 -3.63
N LEU A 142 0.56 7.86 -3.29
CA LEU A 142 0.76 7.25 -1.99
C LEU A 142 2.25 7.14 -1.65
N ILE A 143 2.60 7.48 -0.42
CA ILE A 143 3.89 7.11 0.17
C ILE A 143 3.65 5.98 1.17
N VAL A 144 4.37 4.87 0.98
CA VAL A 144 4.36 3.73 1.90
C VAL A 144 5.67 3.70 2.68
N CYS A 145 5.59 3.65 4.00
CA CYS A 145 6.76 3.65 4.88
C CYS A 145 6.62 2.57 5.97
N ASN A 146 7.70 1.90 6.29
CA ASN A 146 7.77 0.89 7.35
C ASN A 146 8.45 1.40 8.62
N VAL A 147 8.89 2.67 8.63
CA VAL A 147 9.59 3.29 9.78
C VAL A 147 8.79 4.52 10.22
N PRO A 148 8.11 4.47 11.37
CA PRO A 148 7.46 5.65 11.94
C PRO A 148 8.47 6.79 12.16
N GLY A 149 8.11 8.02 11.75
CA GLY A 149 8.97 9.20 11.89
C GLY A 149 10.10 9.31 10.85
N ALA A 150 10.13 8.47 9.82
CA ALA A 150 11.08 8.61 8.72
C ALA A 150 10.86 9.92 7.94
N GLY A 151 11.93 10.58 7.51
CA GLY A 151 11.88 11.87 6.81
C GLY A 151 11.00 11.90 5.55
N VAL A 152 10.82 10.77 4.88
CA VAL A 152 9.90 10.65 3.74
C VAL A 152 8.44 10.99 4.10
N LEU A 153 8.04 10.81 5.36
CA LEU A 153 6.68 11.13 5.82
C LEU A 153 6.47 12.66 5.89
N ASP A 154 7.49 13.42 6.27
CA ASP A 154 7.44 14.88 6.27
C ASP A 154 7.38 15.41 4.83
N ILE A 155 8.19 14.84 3.92
CA ILE A 155 8.13 15.16 2.48
C ILE A 155 6.72 14.90 1.92
N ALA A 156 6.10 13.78 2.26
CA ALA A 156 4.74 13.45 1.82
C ALA A 156 3.73 14.49 2.34
N LYS A 157 3.83 14.85 3.62
CA LYS A 157 2.96 15.85 4.26
C LYS A 157 3.08 17.24 3.60
N GLU A 158 4.31 17.69 3.35
CA GLU A 158 4.59 18.97 2.66
C GLU A 158 3.98 19.04 1.25
N ASN A 159 3.90 17.88 0.58
CA ASN A 159 3.36 17.77 -0.78
C ASN A 159 1.89 17.31 -0.83
N GLY A 160 1.20 17.19 0.31
CA GLY A 160 -0.19 16.76 0.39
C GLY A 160 -0.44 15.32 -0.09
N ILE A 161 0.59 14.46 -0.07
CA ILE A 161 0.50 13.08 -0.52
C ILE A 161 0.09 12.17 0.65
N PRO A 162 -0.96 11.35 0.51
CA PRO A 162 -1.34 10.36 1.51
C PRO A 162 -0.20 9.44 1.89
N THR A 163 -0.14 9.06 3.18
CA THR A 163 0.87 8.13 3.69
C THR A 163 0.24 6.88 4.27
N LEU A 164 0.93 5.74 4.14
CA LEU A 164 0.57 4.48 4.76
C LEU A 164 1.78 3.92 5.50
N ILE A 165 1.70 3.91 6.84
CA ILE A 165 2.72 3.26 7.68
C ILE A 165 2.32 1.80 7.83
N ILE A 166 3.22 0.90 7.45
CA ILE A 166 2.98 -0.54 7.42
C ILE A 166 3.70 -1.27 8.56
N ASN A 167 3.09 -2.35 9.03
CA ASN A 167 3.73 -3.35 9.87
C ASN A 167 3.91 -4.67 9.11
N LYS A 168 4.82 -5.54 9.60
CA LYS A 168 5.17 -6.79 8.90
C LYS A 168 3.98 -7.74 8.69
N THR A 169 3.06 -7.80 9.63
CA THR A 169 1.92 -8.72 9.58
C THR A 169 0.91 -8.30 8.50
N GLU A 170 0.56 -7.02 8.47
CA GLU A 170 -0.36 -6.47 7.47
C GLU A 170 0.27 -6.47 6.08
N PHE A 171 1.57 -6.14 5.99
CA PHE A 171 2.30 -6.09 4.73
C PHE A 171 2.33 -7.44 3.98
N ALA A 172 2.36 -8.56 4.70
CA ALA A 172 2.35 -9.90 4.11
C ALA A 172 0.94 -10.40 3.73
N SER A 173 -0.10 -9.61 3.95
CA SER A 173 -1.49 -10.03 3.76
C SER A 173 -2.05 -9.70 2.37
N ASN A 174 -3.00 -10.51 1.90
CA ASN A 174 -3.78 -10.19 0.70
C ASN A 174 -4.58 -8.88 0.86
N GLY A 175 -5.00 -8.55 2.09
CA GLY A 175 -5.72 -7.31 2.39
C GLY A 175 -4.89 -6.06 2.10
N TYR A 176 -3.57 -6.14 2.24
CA TYR A 176 -2.68 -5.05 1.88
C TYR A 176 -2.66 -4.80 0.36
N VAL A 177 -2.57 -5.87 -0.44
CA VAL A 177 -2.66 -5.77 -1.91
C VAL A 177 -3.99 -5.15 -2.35
N GLU A 178 -5.09 -5.59 -1.73
CA GLU A 178 -6.41 -5.00 -2.01
C GLU A 178 -6.47 -3.51 -1.62
N SER A 179 -5.83 -3.11 -0.52
CA SER A 179 -5.75 -1.70 -0.11
C SER A 179 -5.05 -0.83 -1.15
N LEU A 180 -3.94 -1.30 -1.73
CA LEU A 180 -3.25 -0.60 -2.82
C LEU A 180 -4.11 -0.52 -4.10
N ARG A 181 -4.80 -1.60 -4.45
CA ARG A 181 -5.72 -1.61 -5.60
C ARG A 181 -6.89 -0.66 -5.41
N ASN A 182 -7.48 -0.64 -4.22
CA ASN A 182 -8.59 0.26 -3.86
C ASN A 182 -8.16 1.73 -3.82
N ALA A 183 -6.88 1.99 -3.53
CA ALA A 183 -6.26 3.31 -3.68
C ALA A 183 -5.93 3.67 -5.13
N GLY A 184 -6.29 2.81 -6.09
CA GLY A 184 -6.05 3.03 -7.52
C GLY A 184 -4.58 2.94 -7.92
N ILE A 185 -3.71 2.30 -7.12
CA ILE A 185 -2.27 2.23 -7.42
C ILE A 185 -2.04 1.29 -8.60
N HIS A 186 -1.35 1.80 -9.62
CA HIS A 186 -0.99 1.09 -10.84
C HIS A 186 0.47 0.62 -10.85
N PHE A 187 1.37 1.36 -10.22
CA PHE A 187 2.81 1.13 -10.27
C PHE A 187 3.46 1.38 -8.92
N ILE A 188 4.49 0.61 -8.60
CA ILE A 188 5.22 0.74 -7.32
C ILE A 188 6.67 1.07 -7.61
N VAL A 189 7.20 2.06 -6.92
CA VAL A 189 8.60 2.49 -6.98
C VAL A 189 9.24 2.29 -5.61
N LEU A 190 10.26 1.45 -5.51
CA LEU A 190 11.06 1.29 -4.31
C LEU A 190 12.20 2.32 -4.33
N ALA A 191 12.16 3.27 -3.40
CA ALA A 191 13.12 4.36 -3.27
C ALA A 191 13.78 4.30 -1.89
N GLY A 192 14.70 3.36 -1.69
CA GLY A 192 15.31 3.08 -0.39
C GLY A 192 14.37 2.36 0.58
N PHE A 193 13.61 1.41 0.09
CA PHE A 193 12.75 0.56 0.92
C PHE A 193 13.51 -0.70 1.37
N LEU A 194 13.59 -0.92 2.69
CA LEU A 194 14.50 -1.92 3.27
C LEU A 194 13.90 -3.31 3.48
N TRP A 195 12.57 -3.45 3.43
CA TRP A 195 11.96 -4.77 3.59
C TRP A 195 11.83 -5.50 2.26
N LYS A 196 12.02 -6.83 2.32
CA LYS A 196 11.66 -7.70 1.20
C LYS A 196 10.16 -7.61 0.94
N LEU A 197 9.79 -7.45 -0.32
CA LEU A 197 8.38 -7.48 -0.69
C LEU A 197 7.82 -8.90 -0.52
N PRO A 198 6.60 -9.06 0.01
CA PRO A 198 5.96 -10.36 0.10
C PRO A 198 5.62 -10.88 -1.32
N PRO A 199 5.73 -12.20 -1.58
CA PRO A 199 5.43 -12.76 -2.89
C PRO A 199 4.04 -12.39 -3.43
N VAL A 200 3.04 -12.27 -2.53
CA VAL A 200 1.68 -11.87 -2.90
C VAL A 200 1.64 -10.48 -3.52
N LEU A 201 2.45 -9.54 -3.03
CA LEU A 201 2.53 -8.19 -3.58
C LEU A 201 3.28 -8.18 -4.92
N VAL A 202 4.42 -8.87 -5.01
CA VAL A 202 5.19 -9.00 -6.25
C VAL A 202 4.30 -9.57 -7.36
N LYS A 203 3.61 -10.68 -7.10
CA LYS A 203 2.69 -11.33 -8.06
C LYS A 203 1.50 -10.44 -8.45
N ALA A 204 0.98 -9.64 -7.51
CA ALA A 204 -0.16 -8.77 -7.77
C ALA A 204 0.16 -7.59 -8.69
N PHE A 205 1.43 -7.16 -8.72
CA PHE A 205 1.96 -6.07 -9.54
C PHE A 205 2.97 -6.57 -10.59
N GLU A 206 2.95 -7.85 -10.92
CA GLU A 206 3.83 -8.42 -11.93
C GLU A 206 3.65 -7.71 -13.28
N LYS A 207 4.77 -7.45 -13.97
CA LYS A 207 4.79 -6.83 -15.29
C LYS A 207 4.07 -7.72 -16.29
N GLY A 208 3.05 -7.23 -16.98
CA GLY A 208 2.57 -7.96 -18.14
C GLY A 208 1.11 -7.92 -18.50
N THR A 209 0.20 -7.34 -17.73
CA THR A 209 -1.22 -7.33 -18.11
C THR A 209 -1.87 -5.96 -17.88
N GLY A 210 -1.74 -5.09 -18.87
CA GLY A 210 -2.40 -3.77 -18.90
C GLY A 210 -1.43 -2.63 -18.58
N ASN A 211 -1.87 -1.40 -18.90
CA ASN A 211 -1.08 -0.20 -18.79
C ASN A 211 -0.53 0.02 -17.38
N ALA A 212 0.79 0.14 -17.28
CA ALA A 212 1.52 0.61 -16.11
C ALA A 212 1.54 -0.31 -14.87
N LYS A 213 1.44 -1.63 -14.99
CA LYS A 213 1.71 -2.52 -13.85
C LYS A 213 3.19 -2.85 -13.73
N GLY A 214 3.71 -2.85 -12.53
CA GLY A 214 5.08 -3.23 -12.24
C GLY A 214 5.59 -2.70 -10.92
N ILE A 215 6.69 -3.26 -10.48
CA ILE A 215 7.47 -2.79 -9.34
C ILE A 215 8.90 -2.62 -9.81
N ILE A 216 9.48 -1.46 -9.59
CA ILE A 216 10.89 -1.20 -9.86
C ILE A 216 11.62 -0.79 -8.58
N ASN A 217 12.91 -1.08 -8.57
CA ASN A 217 13.81 -0.67 -7.50
C ASN A 217 15.01 0.08 -8.10
N ILE A 218 15.61 0.98 -7.32
CA ILE A 218 16.92 1.54 -7.59
C ILE A 218 17.90 0.97 -6.58
N HIS A 219 18.99 0.39 -7.08
CA HIS A 219 20.06 -0.18 -6.28
C HIS A 219 21.36 0.63 -6.46
N PRO A 220 22.08 0.97 -5.38
CA PRO A 220 23.23 1.89 -5.43
C PRO A 220 24.55 1.22 -5.84
N ALA A 221 24.48 0.23 -6.74
CA ALA A 221 25.62 -0.41 -7.37
C ALA A 221 25.30 -0.94 -8.77
N LEU A 222 26.31 -1.40 -9.49
CA LEU A 222 26.19 -2.05 -10.79
C LEU A 222 25.85 -3.54 -10.58
N LEU A 223 24.57 -3.89 -10.62
CA LEU A 223 24.12 -5.29 -10.55
C LEU A 223 24.65 -6.08 -11.77
N PRO A 224 24.91 -7.39 -11.58
CA PRO A 224 24.54 -8.24 -10.44
C PRO A 224 25.50 -8.14 -9.24
N ASN A 225 26.61 -7.42 -9.33
CA ASN A 225 27.55 -7.28 -8.25
C ASN A 225 26.99 -6.39 -7.13
N TYR A 226 27.38 -6.66 -5.89
CA TYR A 226 27.00 -5.88 -4.71
C TYR A 226 25.47 -5.77 -4.49
N GLY A 227 24.68 -6.73 -5.00
CA GLY A 227 23.25 -6.90 -4.74
C GLY A 227 22.97 -7.97 -3.70
N GLY A 228 21.68 -8.17 -3.39
CA GLY A 228 21.19 -9.25 -2.55
C GLY A 228 20.99 -8.90 -1.07
N LYS A 229 20.69 -9.93 -0.27
CA LYS A 229 20.32 -9.76 1.14
C LYS A 229 21.41 -9.08 1.95
N GLY A 230 21.08 -7.93 2.56
CA GLY A 230 21.99 -7.17 3.42
C GLY A 230 22.78 -6.07 2.71
N MET A 231 22.71 -6.00 1.38
CA MET A 231 23.37 -4.99 0.55
C MET A 231 22.47 -3.77 0.37
N TYR A 232 22.58 -2.81 1.27
CA TYR A 232 21.84 -1.54 1.26
C TYR A 232 22.59 -0.40 1.94
N GLY A 233 22.33 0.83 1.53
CA GLY A 233 22.91 2.04 2.11
C GLY A 233 24.44 2.03 2.09
N ALA A 234 25.09 2.48 3.16
CA ALA A 234 26.54 2.60 3.26
C ALA A 234 27.29 1.27 3.01
N LYS A 235 26.67 0.13 3.38
CA LYS A 235 27.28 -1.19 3.20
C LYS A 235 27.65 -1.51 1.75
N VAL A 236 26.86 -1.03 0.80
CA VAL A 236 27.15 -1.23 -0.63
C VAL A 236 28.41 -0.48 -1.03
N HIS A 237 28.52 0.79 -0.64
CA HIS A 237 29.67 1.61 -0.96
C HIS A 237 30.94 1.11 -0.27
N GLU A 238 30.84 0.68 0.99
CA GLU A 238 31.93 0.05 1.74
C GLU A 238 32.41 -1.23 1.04
N ALA A 239 31.50 -2.09 0.57
CA ALA A 239 31.82 -3.34 -0.12
C ALA A 239 32.50 -3.08 -1.47
N VAL A 240 31.99 -2.13 -2.27
CA VAL A 240 32.58 -1.71 -3.54
C VAL A 240 34.02 -1.20 -3.33
N MET A 241 34.22 -0.33 -2.34
CA MET A 241 35.50 0.24 -2.01
C MET A 241 36.49 -0.83 -1.49
N ALA A 242 36.03 -1.72 -0.61
CA ALA A 242 36.84 -2.81 -0.06
C ALA A 242 37.28 -3.81 -1.15
N ALA A 243 36.49 -3.98 -2.21
CA ALA A 243 36.84 -4.80 -3.37
C ALA A 243 37.88 -4.14 -4.30
N GLY A 244 38.22 -2.87 -4.10
CA GLY A 244 39.17 -2.14 -4.94
C GLY A 244 38.63 -1.83 -6.34
N GLU A 245 37.34 -1.74 -6.50
CA GLU A 245 36.71 -1.41 -7.77
C GLU A 245 37.14 -0.04 -8.28
N LYS A 246 37.22 0.12 -9.60
CA LYS A 246 37.57 1.39 -10.25
C LYS A 246 36.36 2.19 -10.68
N GLN A 247 35.20 1.59 -10.63
CA GLN A 247 33.91 2.23 -10.93
C GLN A 247 32.80 1.66 -10.08
N SER A 248 31.78 2.47 -9.86
CA SER A 248 30.52 2.08 -9.26
C SER A 248 29.37 2.72 -10.06
N GLY A 249 28.15 2.61 -9.58
CA GLY A 249 27.01 3.20 -10.27
C GLY A 249 25.68 2.88 -9.64
N ILE A 250 24.65 3.02 -10.40
CA ILE A 250 23.28 2.68 -10.02
C ILE A 250 22.71 1.64 -10.98
N THR A 251 21.76 0.84 -10.48
CA THR A 251 20.95 -0.05 -11.30
C THR A 251 19.49 0.18 -10.98
N ILE A 252 18.68 0.51 -12.00
CA ILE A 252 17.23 0.48 -11.93
C ILE A 252 16.79 -0.83 -12.56
N HIS A 253 16.00 -1.63 -11.82
CA HIS A 253 15.60 -2.96 -12.26
C HIS A 253 14.15 -3.27 -11.88
N TRP A 254 13.55 -4.23 -12.58
CA TRP A 254 12.27 -4.81 -12.19
C TRP A 254 12.45 -5.61 -10.91
N VAL A 255 11.45 -5.59 -10.03
CA VAL A 255 11.44 -6.38 -8.81
C VAL A 255 10.76 -7.72 -9.06
N ASN A 256 11.42 -8.80 -8.64
CA ASN A 256 10.89 -10.15 -8.58
C ASN A 256 10.91 -10.68 -7.13
N GLU A 257 10.69 -11.97 -6.93
CA GLU A 257 10.69 -12.58 -5.59
C GLU A 257 12.08 -12.70 -4.96
N GLN A 258 13.16 -12.51 -5.73
CA GLN A 258 14.54 -12.54 -5.24
C GLN A 258 15.04 -11.11 -5.01
N TYR A 259 16.05 -10.95 -4.14
CA TYR A 259 16.66 -9.65 -3.91
C TYR A 259 17.55 -9.28 -5.10
N ASP A 260 17.30 -8.13 -5.70
CA ASP A 260 18.13 -7.46 -6.73
C ASP A 260 18.44 -8.33 -7.98
N GLU A 261 17.65 -9.38 -8.26
CA GLU A 261 17.82 -10.30 -9.38
C GLU A 261 16.83 -10.04 -10.54
N GLY A 262 16.02 -9.03 -10.46
CA GLY A 262 15.08 -8.70 -11.54
C GLY A 262 15.77 -8.09 -12.75
N ALA A 263 15.10 -8.15 -13.91
CA ALA A 263 15.65 -7.67 -15.16
C ALA A 263 16.08 -6.20 -15.10
N ILE A 264 17.29 -5.89 -15.51
CA ILE A 264 17.85 -4.55 -15.53
C ILE A 264 17.10 -3.69 -16.55
N ILE A 265 16.74 -2.48 -16.15
CA ILE A 265 16.07 -1.47 -16.97
C ILE A 265 17.09 -0.42 -17.43
N PHE A 266 17.93 0.04 -16.49
CA PHE A 266 18.88 1.11 -16.73
C PHE A 266 20.05 1.01 -15.74
N GLN A 267 21.25 1.36 -16.21
CA GLN A 267 22.44 1.54 -15.37
C GLN A 267 23.14 2.83 -15.75
N ALA A 268 23.72 3.51 -14.76
CA ALA A 268 24.69 4.58 -14.92
C ALA A 268 25.88 4.35 -14.02
N ASN A 269 27.07 4.74 -14.46
CA ASN A 269 28.30 4.53 -13.72
C ASN A 269 29.02 5.84 -13.39
N CYS A 270 29.91 5.79 -12.41
CA CYS A 270 30.89 6.82 -12.10
C CYS A 270 32.25 6.17 -11.77
N SER A 271 33.33 6.88 -12.02
CA SER A 271 34.68 6.49 -11.60
C SER A 271 34.83 6.61 -10.08
N ILE A 272 35.68 5.74 -9.53
CA ILE A 272 36.18 5.82 -8.16
C ILE A 272 37.62 6.32 -8.23
N GLU A 273 37.83 7.51 -7.70
CA GLU A 273 39.13 8.16 -7.75
C GLU A 273 40.05 7.63 -6.61
N GLU A 274 41.39 7.81 -6.78
CA GLU A 274 42.32 7.45 -5.77
C GLU A 274 42.11 8.29 -4.48
N GLY A 275 42.06 7.64 -3.33
CA GLY A 275 41.77 8.30 -2.05
C GLY A 275 40.28 8.60 -1.80
N GLU A 276 39.40 8.16 -2.67
CA GLU A 276 37.96 8.32 -2.44
C GLU A 276 37.48 7.52 -1.20
N THR A 277 36.43 8.00 -0.55
CA THR A 277 35.84 7.37 0.63
C THR A 277 34.45 6.80 0.31
N PRO A 278 33.95 5.83 1.11
CA PRO A 278 32.56 5.36 0.94
C PRO A 278 31.51 6.49 1.00
N THR A 279 31.78 7.53 1.78
CA THR A 279 30.88 8.69 1.91
C THR A 279 30.87 9.56 0.65
N SER A 280 32.04 9.84 0.06
CA SER A 280 32.13 10.61 -1.20
C SER A 280 31.55 9.81 -2.37
N LEU A 281 31.80 8.51 -2.42
CA LEU A 281 31.16 7.62 -3.39
C LEU A 281 29.63 7.64 -3.27
N ALA A 282 29.09 7.58 -2.04
CA ALA A 282 27.67 7.68 -1.79
C ALA A 282 27.07 8.97 -2.36
N GLN A 283 27.77 10.11 -2.26
CA GLN A 283 27.31 11.38 -2.84
C GLN A 283 27.24 11.32 -4.38
N LYS A 284 28.25 10.74 -5.05
CA LYS A 284 28.24 10.51 -6.50
C LYS A 284 27.07 9.62 -6.91
N ILE A 285 26.85 8.53 -6.16
CA ILE A 285 25.72 7.60 -6.41
C ILE A 285 24.38 8.29 -6.23
N HIS A 286 24.18 9.07 -5.17
CA HIS A 286 22.95 9.84 -4.99
C HIS A 286 22.70 10.85 -6.11
N ALA A 287 23.76 11.48 -6.63
CA ALA A 287 23.61 12.36 -7.79
C ALA A 287 23.13 11.61 -9.03
N LEU A 288 23.64 10.40 -9.30
CA LEU A 288 23.16 9.52 -10.36
C LEU A 288 21.70 9.07 -10.15
N GLU A 289 21.35 8.67 -8.92
CA GLU A 289 19.97 8.31 -8.58
C GLU A 289 19.01 9.45 -8.89
N HIS A 290 19.33 10.65 -8.41
CA HIS A 290 18.50 11.85 -8.61
C HIS A 290 18.37 12.24 -10.10
N ALA A 291 19.44 12.06 -10.88
CA ALA A 291 19.44 12.39 -12.31
C ALA A 291 18.63 11.40 -13.16
N HIS A 292 18.62 10.11 -12.78
CA HIS A 292 18.14 9.07 -13.70
C HIS A 292 16.84 8.37 -13.25
N PHE A 293 16.48 8.38 -11.95
CA PHE A 293 15.37 7.55 -11.51
C PHE A 293 14.03 8.05 -12.04
N ALA A 294 13.69 9.33 -11.86
CA ALA A 294 12.41 9.87 -12.31
C ALA A 294 12.27 9.85 -13.87
N PRO A 295 13.30 10.22 -14.66
CA PRO A 295 13.26 10.07 -16.12
C PRO A 295 13.06 8.62 -16.59
N THR A 296 13.66 7.65 -15.89
CA THR A 296 13.47 6.23 -16.22
C THR A 296 12.04 5.78 -15.93
N ILE A 297 11.44 6.20 -14.80
CA ILE A 297 10.03 5.96 -14.51
C ILE A 297 9.14 6.52 -15.61
N GLU A 298 9.37 7.75 -16.02
CA GLU A 298 8.59 8.39 -17.09
C GLU A 298 8.68 7.60 -18.40
N LYS A 299 9.89 7.17 -18.79
CA LYS A 299 10.12 6.38 -20.01
C LYS A 299 9.39 5.04 -20.00
N LEU A 300 9.29 4.41 -18.82
CA LEU A 300 8.59 3.13 -18.67
C LEU A 300 7.07 3.25 -18.75
N LEU A 301 6.52 4.42 -18.42
CA LEU A 301 5.09 4.64 -18.26
C LEU A 301 4.47 5.50 -19.39
N LYS A 302 5.29 5.92 -20.35
CA LYS A 302 4.83 6.53 -21.62
C LYS A 302 4.24 5.47 -22.53
#